data_dfa57d4267d1bd5ff6291ee18e7db48d
#
_entry.id   dfa57d4267d1bd5ff6291ee18e7db48d
#
_cell.length_a   1.000
_cell.length_b   1.000
_cell.length_c   1.000
_cell.angle_alpha   90.00
_cell.angle_beta   90.00
_cell.angle_gamma   90.00
#
_symmetry.space_group_name_H-M   'P 1'
#
loop_
_entity.id
_entity.type
_entity.pdbx_description
1 polymer ?
#
loop_
_entity_poly.entity_id
_entity_poly.type
_entity_poly.pdbx_seq_one_letter_code
_entity_poly.pdbx_strand_id
1 'polypeptide(L)'
;MNKHLLLNIAFLGSVQLFTMSNALADVPLTPAQFAKAKTENFEKKVLLSNLNKPHALVWGPDNQIWLTELVTGKILRVNPETGAVKTVFQVPGIINDPHAQNGLLGFAFHPDFKNNPYIYISGTFKNPQATDKNSPNQTIIRRYIYNKSTDTLQNPVDLLAGLPSSKDHQAGRLVIGPDHKIYYTLGDQGHNQLTYLFEPNYAQSLPTQQELKNKDFHAYSGKVLRLNLDGSIPRDNPSFNGVTSHVYTLGHRNPQGLAFAPNGKLLQAEQGPNSDDEINLVVKGGNYGWPNVAGYKDDSGYAYANYSAATNKSQIKDLGQNGIKVAAGVPVTKESEWTGKNFIAPLKTLFTVQDTYNYNDPMCGDMTYICWPTVAPSSAYVYTGGKKAIPGWENTLLVPSLKRGVIFRIKMDQTYSTTYDDAIPMFKSNNRYRDVIANPEGNTLYVLTDPEGNVQKDDGSVTNQLENPGALIKFTLCTRQISQNPYPIRILPS
;
A
#
# COMPACT_ATOMS: atom_id res chain seq x y z
N MET A 1 -22.51 -66.90 -34.14
CA MET A 1 -21.09 -66.54 -34.07
C MET A 1 -20.98 -65.07 -34.39
N ASN A 2 -20.97 -64.26 -33.37
CA ASN A 2 -20.62 -62.81 -33.49
C ASN A 2 -19.79 -62.43 -32.27
N LYS A 3 -18.53 -62.05 -32.50
CA LYS A 3 -17.57 -61.57 -31.52
C LYS A 3 -17.78 -60.11 -31.34
N HIS A 4 -18.17 -59.69 -30.14
CA HIS A 4 -18.13 -58.28 -29.73
C HIS A 4 -16.72 -57.91 -29.29
N LEU A 5 -16.14 -56.92 -29.96
CA LEU A 5 -14.86 -56.30 -29.67
C LEU A 5 -15.14 -55.17 -28.66
N LEU A 6 -14.67 -55.31 -27.43
CA LEU A 6 -14.69 -54.26 -26.39
C LEU A 6 -13.48 -53.34 -26.61
N LEU A 7 -13.75 -52.09 -26.93
CA LEU A 7 -12.75 -51.02 -27.07
C LEU A 7 -12.54 -50.38 -25.67
N ASN A 8 -11.41 -50.66 -25.05
CA ASN A 8 -10.99 -49.98 -23.84
C ASN A 8 -10.38 -48.60 -24.22
N ILE A 9 -11.09 -47.51 -23.93
CA ILE A 9 -10.56 -46.16 -24.02
C ILE A 9 -9.87 -45.86 -22.68
N ALA A 10 -8.55 -45.87 -22.69
CA ALA A 10 -7.75 -45.36 -21.57
C ALA A 10 -7.74 -43.83 -21.60
N PHE A 11 -8.40 -43.21 -20.64
CA PHE A 11 -8.24 -41.79 -20.38
C PHE A 11 -6.86 -41.53 -19.75
N LEU A 12 -5.91 -41.09 -20.53
CA LEU A 12 -4.66 -40.50 -20.05
C LEU A 12 -4.97 -39.08 -19.56
N GLY A 13 -5.21 -38.96 -18.25
CA GLY A 13 -5.25 -37.68 -17.60
C GLY A 13 -3.84 -37.07 -17.61
N SER A 14 -3.62 -36.04 -18.41
CA SER A 14 -2.42 -35.20 -18.30
C SER A 14 -2.46 -34.47 -17.00
N VAL A 15 -1.68 -34.93 -16.01
CA VAL A 15 -1.32 -34.15 -14.83
C VAL A 15 -0.41 -33.02 -15.35
N GLN A 16 -0.96 -31.82 -15.53
CA GLN A 16 -0.15 -30.63 -15.66
C GLN A 16 0.53 -30.41 -14.30
N LEU A 17 1.78 -30.80 -14.21
CA LEU A 17 2.67 -30.27 -13.17
C LEU A 17 2.76 -28.75 -13.40
N PHE A 18 2.03 -28.01 -12.61
CA PHE A 18 2.36 -26.61 -12.38
C PHE A 18 3.73 -26.57 -11.70
N THR A 19 4.78 -26.37 -12.48
CA THR A 19 6.04 -25.90 -11.94
C THR A 19 5.73 -24.55 -11.34
N MET A 20 5.61 -24.46 -9.99
CA MET A 20 5.75 -23.20 -9.28
C MET A 20 7.09 -22.64 -9.70
N SER A 21 7.10 -21.60 -10.53
CA SER A 21 8.27 -20.75 -10.66
C SER A 21 8.49 -20.19 -9.26
N ASN A 22 9.58 -20.61 -8.62
CA ASN A 22 10.04 -19.93 -7.42
C ASN A 22 10.21 -18.46 -7.82
N ALA A 23 9.28 -17.62 -7.40
CA ALA A 23 9.48 -16.18 -7.47
C ALA A 23 10.73 -15.91 -6.62
N LEU A 24 11.84 -15.61 -7.28
CA LEU A 24 13.06 -15.27 -6.57
C LEU A 24 12.77 -13.95 -5.85
N ALA A 25 13.01 -13.94 -4.54
CA ALA A 25 12.95 -12.73 -3.74
C ALA A 25 13.96 -11.72 -4.31
N ASP A 26 13.53 -10.45 -4.46
CA ASP A 26 14.46 -9.40 -4.89
C ASP A 26 15.56 -9.22 -3.85
N VAL A 27 16.81 -9.21 -4.30
CA VAL A 27 17.96 -8.90 -3.46
C VAL A 27 17.95 -7.40 -3.15
N PRO A 28 18.28 -6.98 -1.90
CA PRO A 28 18.38 -5.57 -1.56
C PRO A 28 19.31 -4.79 -2.49
N LEU A 29 18.81 -3.71 -3.07
CA LEU A 29 19.62 -2.82 -3.89
C LEU A 29 20.58 -2.00 -3.01
N THR A 30 21.80 -1.84 -3.47
CA THR A 30 22.78 -0.98 -2.83
C THR A 30 22.45 0.51 -3.04
N PRO A 31 22.95 1.42 -2.19
CA PRO A 31 22.79 2.87 -2.41
C PRO A 31 23.28 3.31 -3.79
N ALA A 32 24.39 2.75 -4.28
CA ALA A 32 24.90 3.06 -5.62
C ALA A 32 23.99 2.59 -6.77
N GLN A 33 23.22 1.52 -6.58
CA GLN A 33 22.20 1.10 -7.54
C GLN A 33 20.99 2.04 -7.51
N PHE A 34 20.56 2.50 -6.33
CA PHE A 34 19.51 3.53 -6.22
C PHE A 34 19.96 4.85 -6.84
N ALA A 35 21.20 5.27 -6.65
CA ALA A 35 21.76 6.50 -7.23
C ALA A 35 21.74 6.53 -8.77
N LYS A 36 21.72 5.34 -9.42
CA LYS A 36 21.60 5.21 -10.88
C LYS A 36 20.14 5.35 -11.38
N ALA A 37 19.16 5.39 -10.49
CA ALA A 37 17.75 5.50 -10.82
C ALA A 37 17.39 6.92 -11.31
N LYS A 38 17.85 7.26 -12.50
CA LYS A 38 17.71 8.60 -13.10
C LYS A 38 16.34 8.83 -13.69
N THR A 39 15.99 10.11 -13.77
CA THR A 39 14.75 10.63 -14.37
C THR A 39 14.93 10.90 -15.87
N GLU A 40 15.72 10.08 -16.56
CA GLU A 40 16.01 10.28 -17.99
C GLU A 40 14.70 10.32 -18.78
N ASN A 41 14.58 11.27 -19.69
CA ASN A 41 13.41 11.52 -20.53
C ASN A 41 12.17 12.12 -19.85
N PHE A 42 12.27 12.60 -18.60
CA PHE A 42 11.18 13.34 -17.97
C PHE A 42 11.63 14.74 -17.55
N GLU A 43 10.78 15.72 -17.85
CA GLU A 43 10.89 17.06 -17.28
C GLU A 43 10.24 17.06 -15.90
N LYS A 44 10.97 17.55 -14.88
CA LYS A 44 10.47 17.72 -13.50
C LYS A 44 10.03 19.16 -13.29
N LYS A 45 8.81 19.36 -12.81
CA LYS A 45 8.29 20.66 -12.36
C LYS A 45 7.61 20.52 -11.00
N VAL A 46 7.97 21.34 -10.03
CA VAL A 46 7.23 21.48 -8.78
C VAL A 46 6.02 22.36 -9.04
N LEU A 47 4.81 21.77 -8.95
CA LEU A 47 3.55 22.50 -9.17
C LEU A 47 3.07 23.24 -7.92
N LEU A 48 3.25 22.61 -6.74
CA LEU A 48 2.78 23.12 -5.47
C LEU A 48 3.75 22.73 -4.38
N SER A 49 3.96 23.58 -3.41
CA SER A 49 4.83 23.36 -2.24
C SER A 49 4.08 23.69 -0.95
N ASN A 50 4.68 23.35 0.19
CA ASN A 50 4.16 23.65 1.52
C ASN A 50 2.82 22.97 1.84
N LEU A 51 2.56 21.81 1.25
CA LEU A 51 1.45 20.95 1.64
C LEU A 51 1.69 20.35 3.02
N ASN A 52 0.63 20.28 3.83
CA ASN A 52 0.72 19.78 5.19
C ASN A 52 0.42 18.29 5.28
N LYS A 53 1.46 17.43 5.17
CA LYS A 53 1.35 15.96 5.09
C LYS A 53 0.29 15.53 4.07
N PRO A 54 0.48 15.80 2.77
CA PRO A 54 -0.44 15.31 1.75
C PRO A 54 -0.46 13.79 1.76
N HIS A 55 -1.65 13.17 1.58
CA HIS A 55 -1.78 11.72 1.73
C HIS A 55 -2.38 11.02 0.52
N ALA A 56 -3.62 11.30 0.16
CA ALA A 56 -4.27 10.71 -1.00
C ALA A 56 -4.23 11.66 -2.21
N LEU A 57 -3.97 11.11 -3.39
CA LEU A 57 -3.90 11.83 -4.66
C LEU A 57 -4.83 11.15 -5.66
N VAL A 58 -5.77 11.90 -6.24
CA VAL A 58 -6.79 11.36 -7.15
C VAL A 58 -6.99 12.30 -8.34
N TRP A 59 -7.12 11.74 -9.54
CA TRP A 59 -7.58 12.47 -10.71
C TRP A 59 -9.11 12.62 -10.66
N GLY A 60 -9.59 13.85 -10.58
CA GLY A 60 -11.01 14.15 -10.46
C GLY A 60 -11.78 14.05 -11.78
N PRO A 61 -13.11 13.83 -11.71
CA PRO A 61 -13.99 13.81 -12.89
C PRO A 61 -14.12 15.17 -13.58
N ASP A 62 -13.60 16.23 -12.96
CA ASP A 62 -13.50 17.61 -13.44
C ASP A 62 -12.16 17.90 -14.14
N ASN A 63 -11.34 16.89 -14.41
CA ASN A 63 -9.98 16.99 -14.93
C ASN A 63 -9.05 17.85 -14.06
N GLN A 64 -9.29 17.88 -12.76
CA GLN A 64 -8.41 18.47 -11.76
C GLN A 64 -7.80 17.38 -10.89
N ILE A 65 -6.72 17.70 -10.22
CA ILE A 65 -6.12 16.86 -9.20
C ILE A 65 -6.79 17.16 -7.87
N TRP A 66 -7.20 16.13 -7.15
CA TRP A 66 -7.72 16.25 -5.80
C TRP A 66 -6.78 15.53 -4.83
N LEU A 67 -6.54 16.14 -3.68
CA LEU A 67 -5.67 15.58 -2.66
C LEU A 67 -6.19 15.89 -1.26
N THR A 68 -5.77 15.06 -0.29
CA THR A 68 -6.04 15.27 1.12
C THR A 68 -4.78 15.71 1.86
N GLU A 69 -4.94 16.58 2.85
CA GLU A 69 -3.91 16.87 3.85
C GLU A 69 -4.25 16.15 5.15
N LEU A 70 -3.38 15.26 5.58
CA LEU A 70 -3.58 14.36 6.72
C LEU A 70 -3.84 15.13 8.02
N VAL A 71 -3.01 16.14 8.31
CA VAL A 71 -3.01 16.86 9.59
C VAL A 71 -4.08 17.95 9.62
N THR A 72 -4.22 18.73 8.55
CA THR A 72 -5.17 19.85 8.51
C THR A 72 -6.60 19.42 8.24
N GLY A 73 -6.79 18.19 7.77
CA GLY A 73 -8.11 17.68 7.35
C GLY A 73 -8.65 18.37 6.11
N LYS A 74 -7.81 19.05 5.31
CA LYS A 74 -8.23 19.74 4.09
C LYS A 74 -8.33 18.78 2.91
N ILE A 75 -9.31 19.03 2.06
CA ILE A 75 -9.45 18.48 0.71
C ILE A 75 -9.15 19.62 -0.26
N LEU A 76 -8.09 19.45 -1.04
CA LEU A 76 -7.61 20.44 -1.99
C LEU A 76 -7.90 19.99 -3.41
N ARG A 77 -8.20 20.96 -4.30
CA ARG A 77 -8.29 20.77 -5.74
C ARG A 77 -7.24 21.64 -6.42
N VAL A 78 -6.44 21.01 -7.30
CA VAL A 78 -5.28 21.62 -7.93
C VAL A 78 -5.40 21.53 -9.45
N ASN A 79 -5.19 22.65 -10.15
CA ASN A 79 -5.09 22.64 -11.60
C ASN A 79 -3.79 21.92 -12.03
N PRO A 80 -3.86 20.86 -12.87
CA PRO A 80 -2.71 20.05 -13.23
C PRO A 80 -1.66 20.75 -14.10
N GLU A 81 -2.01 21.87 -14.73
CA GLU A 81 -1.09 22.63 -15.59
C GLU A 81 -0.45 23.81 -14.87
N THR A 82 -1.25 24.56 -14.13
CA THR A 82 -0.81 25.80 -13.49
C THR A 82 -0.37 25.64 -12.04
N GLY A 83 -0.85 24.60 -11.33
CA GLY A 83 -0.68 24.43 -9.91
C GLY A 83 -1.62 25.31 -9.07
N ALA A 84 -2.56 26.04 -9.70
CA ALA A 84 -3.54 26.83 -8.96
C ALA A 84 -4.34 25.92 -8.03
N VAL A 85 -4.35 26.24 -6.73
CA VAL A 85 -4.94 25.40 -5.68
C VAL A 85 -6.12 26.08 -5.01
N LYS A 86 -7.15 25.28 -4.70
CA LYS A 86 -8.32 25.69 -3.91
C LYS A 86 -8.57 24.69 -2.81
N THR A 87 -8.79 25.17 -1.57
CA THR A 87 -9.39 24.36 -0.51
C THR A 87 -10.89 24.23 -0.81
N VAL A 88 -11.32 23.02 -1.15
CA VAL A 88 -12.74 22.70 -1.40
C VAL A 88 -13.50 22.52 -0.09
N PHE A 89 -12.85 21.84 0.87
CA PHE A 89 -13.45 21.53 2.15
C PHE A 89 -12.41 21.29 3.24
N GLN A 90 -12.74 21.56 4.47
CA GLN A 90 -11.99 21.13 5.65
C GLN A 90 -12.90 20.25 6.48
N VAL A 91 -12.51 18.97 6.66
CA VAL A 91 -13.30 17.98 7.37
C VAL A 91 -13.28 18.30 8.86
N PRO A 92 -14.44 18.62 9.48
CA PRO A 92 -14.46 18.97 10.89
C PRO A 92 -14.19 17.74 11.78
N GLY A 93 -13.48 17.94 12.89
CA GLY A 93 -13.22 16.91 13.90
C GLY A 93 -12.15 15.90 13.56
N ILE A 94 -11.41 16.08 12.47
CA ILE A 94 -10.20 15.29 12.18
C ILE A 94 -9.17 15.48 13.29
N ILE A 95 -8.56 14.39 13.74
CA ILE A 95 -7.45 14.41 14.68
C ILE A 95 -6.23 15.04 14.00
N ASN A 96 -5.68 16.02 14.67
CA ASN A 96 -4.54 16.81 14.21
C ASN A 96 -3.30 16.46 15.06
N ASP A 97 -2.63 15.34 14.73
CA ASP A 97 -1.35 14.97 15.33
C ASP A 97 -0.27 14.90 14.23
N PRO A 98 0.64 15.88 14.15
CA PRO A 98 1.65 15.94 13.10
C PRO A 98 2.67 14.80 13.19
N HIS A 99 2.77 14.11 14.33
CA HIS A 99 3.73 13.01 14.53
C HIS A 99 3.10 11.62 14.34
N ALA A 100 1.81 11.57 14.00
CA ALA A 100 1.10 10.32 13.78
C ALA A 100 0.88 10.01 12.30
N GLN A 101 0.54 8.74 12.02
CA GLN A 101 0.11 8.28 10.69
C GLN A 101 -1.40 8.38 10.51
N ASN A 102 -2.13 8.88 11.48
CA ASN A 102 -3.58 9.07 11.46
C ASN A 102 -3.96 10.52 11.12
N GLY A 103 -5.20 10.73 10.69
CA GLY A 103 -5.71 12.03 10.25
C GLY A 103 -6.72 11.87 9.11
N LEU A 104 -6.73 12.78 8.13
CA LEU A 104 -7.53 12.61 6.90
C LEU A 104 -6.75 11.76 5.89
N LEU A 105 -7.19 10.55 5.65
CA LEU A 105 -6.46 9.51 4.92
C LEU A 105 -7.01 9.31 3.50
N GLY A 106 -7.93 8.36 3.33
CA GLY A 106 -8.45 7.93 2.04
C GLY A 106 -9.43 8.92 1.42
N PHE A 107 -9.49 8.89 0.08
CA PHE A 107 -10.37 9.74 -0.71
C PHE A 107 -10.76 9.03 -2.00
N ALA A 108 -12.04 9.01 -2.35
CA ALA A 108 -12.54 8.52 -3.63
C ALA A 108 -13.81 9.22 -4.08
N PHE A 109 -14.00 9.32 -5.39
CA PHE A 109 -15.26 9.74 -6.00
C PHE A 109 -16.19 8.55 -6.21
N HIS A 110 -17.51 8.80 -6.17
CA HIS A 110 -18.49 7.83 -6.63
C HIS A 110 -18.25 7.46 -8.11
N PRO A 111 -18.36 6.19 -8.53
CA PRO A 111 -18.05 5.78 -9.92
C PRO A 111 -18.94 6.50 -10.95
N ASP A 112 -20.20 6.77 -10.62
CA ASP A 112 -21.11 7.60 -11.40
C ASP A 112 -21.28 8.98 -10.73
N PHE A 113 -20.18 9.74 -10.61
CA PHE A 113 -20.16 11.03 -9.91
C PHE A 113 -21.07 12.07 -10.56
N LYS A 114 -21.31 11.97 -11.86
CA LYS A 114 -22.18 12.91 -12.59
C LYS A 114 -23.61 12.90 -12.05
N ASN A 115 -24.15 11.72 -11.78
CA ASN A 115 -25.52 11.52 -11.29
C ASN A 115 -25.57 11.41 -9.76
N ASN A 116 -24.48 10.94 -9.16
CA ASN A 116 -24.33 10.72 -7.72
C ASN A 116 -23.08 11.46 -7.24
N PRO A 117 -23.15 12.76 -6.95
CA PRO A 117 -21.99 13.57 -6.62
C PRO A 117 -21.49 13.28 -5.19
N TYR A 118 -21.21 12.01 -4.91
CA TYR A 118 -20.70 11.56 -3.63
C TYR A 118 -19.19 11.49 -3.61
N ILE A 119 -18.62 11.95 -2.51
CA ILE A 119 -17.21 11.81 -2.16
C ILE A 119 -17.12 10.98 -0.89
N TYR A 120 -16.25 10.00 -0.91
CA TYR A 120 -15.94 9.10 0.20
C TYR A 120 -14.59 9.46 0.77
N ILE A 121 -14.52 9.55 2.08
CA ILE A 121 -13.27 9.76 2.81
C ILE A 121 -13.11 8.72 3.91
N SER A 122 -11.87 8.50 4.34
CA SER A 122 -11.58 7.89 5.64
C SER A 122 -10.75 8.84 6.48
N GLY A 123 -11.01 8.90 7.76
CA GLY A 123 -10.28 9.79 8.66
C GLY A 123 -10.40 9.37 10.12
N THR A 124 -9.50 9.92 10.92
CA THR A 124 -9.43 9.68 12.36
C THR A 124 -10.15 10.77 13.13
N PHE A 125 -11.02 10.35 14.02
CA PHE A 125 -11.86 11.20 14.86
C PHE A 125 -11.76 10.76 16.31
N LYS A 126 -12.14 11.65 17.26
CA LYS A 126 -12.37 11.23 18.63
C LYS A 126 -13.40 10.11 18.69
N ASN A 127 -13.15 9.13 19.54
CA ASN A 127 -14.15 8.14 19.90
C ASN A 127 -14.78 8.51 21.25
N PRO A 128 -16.01 9.03 21.27
CA PRO A 128 -16.66 9.44 22.53
C PRO A 128 -16.97 8.26 23.44
N GLN A 129 -16.92 7.04 22.93
CA GLN A 129 -17.18 5.79 23.67
C GLN A 129 -15.90 5.06 24.06
N ALA A 130 -14.71 5.63 23.77
CA ALA A 130 -13.45 5.01 24.13
C ALA A 130 -13.29 4.88 25.64
N THR A 131 -13.10 3.65 26.11
CA THR A 131 -12.76 3.35 27.50
C THR A 131 -11.26 3.28 27.72
N ASP A 132 -10.49 2.96 26.66
CA ASP A 132 -9.04 2.94 26.67
C ASP A 132 -8.47 4.33 26.36
N LYS A 133 -7.73 4.89 27.32
CA LYS A 133 -7.06 6.17 27.18
C LYS A 133 -5.89 6.13 26.18
N ASN A 134 -5.32 4.95 25.92
CA ASN A 134 -4.25 4.75 24.94
C ASN A 134 -4.79 4.70 23.51
N SER A 135 -6.07 4.37 23.33
CA SER A 135 -6.77 4.34 22.04
C SER A 135 -8.03 5.23 22.06
N PRO A 136 -7.87 6.56 22.22
CA PRO A 136 -9.00 7.48 22.39
C PRO A 136 -9.71 7.83 21.08
N ASN A 137 -9.24 7.29 19.96
CA ASN A 137 -9.67 7.66 18.63
C ASN A 137 -10.31 6.48 17.90
N GLN A 138 -11.02 6.80 16.83
CA GLN A 138 -11.60 5.84 15.89
C GLN A 138 -11.35 6.29 14.47
N THR A 139 -11.29 5.35 13.55
CA THR A 139 -11.39 5.65 12.13
C THR A 139 -12.84 5.56 11.67
N ILE A 140 -13.24 6.51 10.85
CA ILE A 140 -14.57 6.56 10.22
C ILE A 140 -14.42 6.60 8.71
N ILE A 141 -15.15 5.76 8.01
CA ILE A 141 -15.42 5.89 6.57
C ILE A 141 -16.70 6.70 6.42
N ARG A 142 -16.61 7.84 5.73
CA ARG A 142 -17.69 8.83 5.65
C ARG A 142 -17.94 9.25 4.21
N ARG A 143 -19.19 9.44 3.85
CA ARG A 143 -19.63 9.97 2.56
C ARG A 143 -20.13 11.40 2.72
N TYR A 144 -19.78 12.25 1.75
CA TYR A 144 -20.31 13.60 1.58
C TYR A 144 -21.03 13.73 0.24
N ILE A 145 -21.91 14.72 0.12
CA ILE A 145 -22.43 15.21 -1.15
C ILE A 145 -21.58 16.41 -1.59
N TYR A 146 -21.04 16.36 -2.80
CA TYR A 146 -20.38 17.52 -3.40
C TYR A 146 -21.44 18.44 -4.02
N ASN A 147 -21.53 19.66 -3.53
CA ASN A 147 -22.40 20.70 -4.07
C ASN A 147 -21.63 21.53 -5.09
N LYS A 148 -21.92 21.35 -6.39
CA LYS A 148 -21.24 22.02 -7.48
C LYS A 148 -21.47 23.52 -7.48
N SER A 149 -22.63 24.02 -7.03
CA SER A 149 -22.96 25.45 -7.05
C SER A 149 -22.19 26.24 -5.99
N THR A 150 -21.96 25.66 -4.84
CA THR A 150 -21.17 26.25 -3.74
C THR A 150 -19.73 25.78 -3.72
N ASP A 151 -19.40 24.81 -4.58
CA ASP A 151 -18.07 24.17 -4.69
C ASP A 151 -17.50 23.72 -3.35
N THR A 152 -18.32 22.97 -2.58
CA THR A 152 -17.97 22.43 -1.26
C THR A 152 -18.70 21.12 -0.96
N LEU A 153 -18.33 20.47 0.15
CA LEU A 153 -18.95 19.24 0.64
C LEU A 153 -20.01 19.55 1.69
N GLN A 154 -21.09 18.75 1.70
CA GLN A 154 -22.20 18.86 2.63
C GLN A 154 -22.82 17.49 2.96
N ASN A 155 -23.73 17.47 3.95
CA ASN A 155 -24.51 16.29 4.35
C ASN A 155 -23.63 15.04 4.61
N PRO A 156 -22.78 15.07 5.66
CA PRO A 156 -21.95 13.91 6.02
C PRO A 156 -22.83 12.73 6.47
N VAL A 157 -22.45 11.54 6.02
CA VAL A 157 -23.04 10.27 6.47
C VAL A 157 -21.90 9.31 6.83
N ASP A 158 -21.86 8.89 8.08
CA ASP A 158 -20.93 7.87 8.54
C ASP A 158 -21.37 6.50 8.03
N LEU A 159 -20.59 5.91 7.15
CA LEU A 159 -20.87 4.60 6.55
C LEU A 159 -20.39 3.47 7.45
N LEU A 160 -19.23 3.63 8.06
CA LEU A 160 -18.66 2.71 9.03
C LEU A 160 -17.83 3.51 10.04
N ALA A 161 -18.24 3.48 11.30
CA ALA A 161 -17.58 4.16 12.42
C ALA A 161 -17.16 3.15 13.48
N GLY A 162 -16.25 3.55 14.39
CA GLY A 162 -15.75 2.68 15.45
C GLY A 162 -14.61 1.78 15.03
N LEU A 163 -14.04 1.98 13.83
CA LEU A 163 -12.86 1.20 13.41
C LEU A 163 -11.64 1.57 14.27
N PRO A 164 -10.72 0.60 14.51
CA PRO A 164 -9.47 0.86 15.23
C PRO A 164 -8.70 2.04 14.63
N SER A 165 -8.05 2.81 15.50
CA SER A 165 -7.17 3.90 15.12
C SER A 165 -6.07 4.12 16.13
N SER A 166 -4.84 4.14 15.67
CA SER A 166 -3.66 4.44 16.46
C SER A 166 -2.77 5.46 15.77
N LYS A 167 -1.65 5.82 16.41
CA LYS A 167 -0.65 6.72 15.83
C LYS A 167 0.24 6.05 14.78
N ASP A 168 0.24 4.71 14.72
CA ASP A 168 1.10 3.92 13.86
C ASP A 168 0.31 2.91 13.03
N HIS A 169 0.85 2.51 11.89
CA HIS A 169 0.29 1.54 10.94
C HIS A 169 -1.21 1.73 10.67
N GLN A 170 -1.63 2.96 10.45
CA GLN A 170 -3.03 3.27 10.17
C GLN A 170 -3.47 2.79 8.77
N ALA A 171 -2.54 2.69 7.81
CA ALA A 171 -2.84 2.44 6.40
C ALA A 171 -3.83 3.47 5.82
N GLY A 172 -5.08 3.11 5.58
CA GLY A 172 -6.13 4.08 5.28
C GLY A 172 -6.39 4.32 3.79
N ARG A 173 -5.86 3.48 2.89
CA ARG A 173 -6.15 3.59 1.46
C ARG A 173 -7.61 3.20 1.19
N LEU A 174 -8.31 4.07 0.44
CA LEU A 174 -9.71 3.87 0.05
C LEU A 174 -9.82 3.93 -1.46
N VAL A 175 -10.36 2.86 -2.06
CA VAL A 175 -10.63 2.79 -3.51
C VAL A 175 -12.03 2.22 -3.75
N ILE A 176 -12.63 2.55 -4.89
CA ILE A 176 -13.89 1.95 -5.32
C ILE A 176 -13.62 1.02 -6.49
N GLY A 177 -14.07 -0.24 -6.35
CA GLY A 177 -13.88 -1.28 -7.35
C GLY A 177 -14.84 -1.18 -8.52
N PRO A 178 -14.55 -1.91 -9.61
CA PRO A 178 -15.45 -2.02 -10.76
C PRO A 178 -16.78 -2.69 -10.42
N ASP A 179 -16.86 -3.35 -9.28
CA ASP A 179 -18.08 -3.94 -8.68
C ASP A 179 -18.90 -2.92 -7.86
N HIS A 180 -18.52 -1.64 -7.90
CA HIS A 180 -19.15 -0.56 -7.13
C HIS A 180 -19.15 -0.83 -5.61
N LYS A 181 -18.05 -1.38 -5.09
CA LYS A 181 -17.82 -1.54 -3.66
C LYS A 181 -16.64 -0.68 -3.22
N ILE A 182 -16.69 -0.21 -1.98
CA ILE A 182 -15.55 0.42 -1.31
C ILE A 182 -14.62 -0.68 -0.83
N TYR A 183 -13.34 -0.55 -1.15
CA TYR A 183 -12.26 -1.33 -0.55
C TYR A 183 -11.39 -0.40 0.29
N TYR A 184 -11.13 -0.82 1.51
CA TYR A 184 -10.43 -0.01 2.49
C TYR A 184 -9.36 -0.82 3.21
N THR A 185 -8.15 -0.28 3.31
CA THR A 185 -7.07 -0.91 4.06
C THR A 185 -7.01 -0.39 5.48
N LEU A 186 -6.90 -1.29 6.45
CA LEU A 186 -6.67 -0.97 7.85
C LEU A 186 -5.48 -1.77 8.36
N GLY A 187 -4.45 -1.08 8.85
CA GLY A 187 -3.24 -1.70 9.36
C GLY A 187 -3.43 -2.36 10.73
N ASP A 188 -2.39 -3.03 11.21
CA ASP A 188 -2.37 -3.74 12.50
C ASP A 188 -2.26 -2.79 13.70
N GLN A 189 -2.28 -1.48 13.47
CA GLN A 189 -2.20 -0.41 14.46
C GLN A 189 -0.83 -0.32 15.18
N GLY A 190 0.21 -0.96 14.65
CA GLY A 190 1.52 -1.02 15.27
C GLY A 190 1.60 -1.91 16.50
N HIS A 191 0.61 -2.79 16.70
CA HIS A 191 0.57 -3.71 17.84
C HIS A 191 1.72 -4.73 17.76
N ASN A 192 2.22 -5.14 18.93
CA ASN A 192 3.40 -5.99 19.08
C ASN A 192 4.71 -5.33 18.58
N GLN A 193 4.76 -3.98 18.53
CA GLN A 193 5.92 -3.21 18.08
C GLN A 193 6.03 -1.88 18.84
N LEU A 194 7.24 -1.39 18.99
CA LEU A 194 7.58 -0.04 19.52
C LEU A 194 6.67 0.40 20.67
N THR A 195 5.92 1.47 20.49
CA THR A 195 5.02 2.07 21.51
C THR A 195 3.96 1.07 21.99
N TYR A 196 3.50 0.18 21.12
CA TYR A 196 2.46 -0.82 21.41
C TYR A 196 3.01 -2.23 21.51
N LEU A 197 4.26 -2.35 21.99
CA LEU A 197 5.02 -3.61 22.03
C LEU A 197 4.28 -4.76 22.71
N PHE A 198 3.57 -4.47 23.79
CA PHE A 198 2.89 -5.50 24.58
C PHE A 198 1.39 -5.61 24.29
N GLU A 199 0.91 -4.89 23.28
CA GLU A 199 -0.45 -5.03 22.78
C GLU A 199 -0.54 -6.22 21.82
N PRO A 200 -1.58 -7.07 21.93
CA PRO A 200 -1.73 -8.22 21.03
C PRO A 200 -2.02 -7.80 19.62
N ASN A 201 -1.39 -8.47 18.64
CA ASN A 201 -1.64 -8.23 17.23
C ASN A 201 -2.93 -8.94 16.77
N TYR A 202 -3.88 -8.19 16.20
CA TYR A 202 -5.19 -8.71 15.77
C TYR A 202 -5.27 -9.04 14.27
N ALA A 203 -4.16 -9.01 13.52
CA ALA A 203 -4.20 -9.23 12.07
C ALA A 203 -4.77 -10.60 11.67
N GLN A 204 -4.61 -11.63 12.52
CA GLN A 204 -5.20 -12.96 12.33
C GLN A 204 -6.57 -13.15 13.01
N SER A 205 -7.02 -12.19 13.83
CA SER A 205 -8.32 -12.27 14.50
C SER A 205 -9.46 -12.02 13.51
N LEU A 206 -10.60 -12.66 13.76
CA LEU A 206 -11.81 -12.55 12.94
C LEU A 206 -13.00 -12.17 13.83
N PRO A 207 -13.89 -11.30 13.36
CA PRO A 207 -15.02 -10.86 14.16
C PRO A 207 -16.03 -11.99 14.39
N THR A 208 -16.60 -12.04 15.57
CA THR A 208 -17.76 -12.88 15.91
C THR A 208 -19.07 -12.17 15.55
N GLN A 209 -20.18 -12.90 15.46
CA GLN A 209 -21.51 -12.32 15.28
C GLN A 209 -21.88 -11.35 16.42
N GLN A 210 -21.43 -11.65 17.66
CA GLN A 210 -21.72 -10.80 18.81
C GLN A 210 -20.95 -9.47 18.74
N GLU A 211 -19.67 -9.51 18.34
CA GLU A 211 -18.87 -8.30 18.14
C GLU A 211 -19.47 -7.40 17.03
N LEU A 212 -19.86 -8.01 15.91
CA LEU A 212 -20.55 -7.24 14.85
C LEU A 212 -21.81 -6.57 15.33
N LYS A 213 -22.65 -7.30 16.11
CA LYS A 213 -23.87 -6.77 16.70
C LYS A 213 -23.59 -5.64 17.69
N ASN A 214 -22.52 -5.72 18.42
CA ASN A 214 -22.07 -4.71 19.39
C ASN A 214 -21.31 -3.55 18.71
N LYS A 215 -21.03 -3.63 17.40
CA LYS A 215 -20.13 -2.72 16.66
C LYS A 215 -18.73 -2.65 17.27
N ASP A 216 -18.26 -3.76 17.81
CA ASP A 216 -16.89 -3.95 18.24
C ASP A 216 -16.04 -4.42 17.05
N PHE A 217 -15.19 -3.53 16.56
CA PHE A 217 -14.38 -3.76 15.37
C PHE A 217 -12.87 -3.95 15.66
N HIS A 218 -12.48 -4.26 16.89
CA HIS A 218 -11.06 -4.48 17.21
C HIS A 218 -10.41 -5.53 16.30
N ALA A 219 -11.15 -6.60 15.93
CA ALA A 219 -10.70 -7.64 15.02
C ALA A 219 -10.56 -7.17 13.55
N TYR A 220 -10.89 -5.91 13.23
CA TYR A 220 -10.70 -5.35 11.89
C TYR A 220 -9.29 -4.80 11.65
N SER A 221 -8.43 -4.75 12.67
CA SER A 221 -7.01 -4.41 12.51
C SER A 221 -6.30 -5.43 11.61
N GLY A 222 -5.43 -4.96 10.70
CA GLY A 222 -4.69 -5.81 9.76
C GLY A 222 -5.57 -6.48 8.70
N LYS A 223 -6.50 -5.72 8.08
CA LYS A 223 -7.48 -6.21 7.11
C LYS A 223 -7.57 -5.34 5.85
N VAL A 224 -8.00 -5.94 4.76
CA VAL A 224 -8.72 -5.23 3.71
C VAL A 224 -10.21 -5.41 3.97
N LEU A 225 -10.94 -4.32 4.07
CA LEU A 225 -12.39 -4.30 4.23
C LEU A 225 -13.07 -4.06 2.88
N ARG A 226 -14.26 -4.64 2.67
CA ARG A 226 -15.10 -4.40 1.49
C ARG A 226 -16.53 -4.11 1.92
N LEU A 227 -17.06 -2.94 1.48
CA LEU A 227 -18.35 -2.40 1.85
C LEU A 227 -19.19 -2.06 0.61
N ASN A 228 -20.50 -2.10 0.73
CA ASN A 228 -21.38 -1.42 -0.22
C ASN A 228 -21.19 0.10 -0.12
N LEU A 229 -21.59 0.85 -1.15
CA LEU A 229 -21.49 2.32 -1.19
C LEU A 229 -22.34 3.03 -0.12
N ASP A 230 -23.25 2.31 0.52
CA ASP A 230 -24.06 2.75 1.67
C ASP A 230 -23.47 2.34 3.03
N GLY A 231 -22.35 1.65 3.04
CA GLY A 231 -21.67 1.17 4.24
C GLY A 231 -22.11 -0.22 4.71
N SER A 232 -23.13 -0.82 4.12
CA SER A 232 -23.60 -2.16 4.51
C SER A 232 -22.64 -3.26 4.08
N ILE A 233 -22.74 -4.43 4.72
CA ILE A 233 -21.92 -5.61 4.39
C ILE A 233 -22.40 -6.21 3.07
N PRO A 234 -21.54 -6.35 2.04
CA PRO A 234 -21.89 -7.06 0.81
C PRO A 234 -22.22 -8.52 1.09
N ARG A 235 -23.33 -9.01 0.50
CA ARG A 235 -23.78 -10.40 0.71
C ARG A 235 -22.79 -11.43 0.18
N ASP A 236 -22.00 -11.04 -0.79
CA ASP A 236 -20.97 -11.85 -1.45
C ASP A 236 -19.57 -11.67 -0.84
N ASN A 237 -19.43 -11.01 0.31
CA ASN A 237 -18.18 -11.02 1.07
C ASN A 237 -17.85 -12.44 1.54
N PRO A 238 -16.57 -12.75 1.80
CA PRO A 238 -16.19 -14.05 2.35
C PRO A 238 -16.84 -14.26 3.73
N SER A 239 -17.16 -15.51 4.01
CA SER A 239 -17.60 -15.93 5.34
C SER A 239 -16.44 -16.63 6.04
N PHE A 240 -16.03 -16.09 7.16
CA PHE A 240 -15.00 -16.67 8.01
C PHE A 240 -15.66 -17.28 9.26
N ASN A 241 -15.43 -18.57 9.50
CA ASN A 241 -16.04 -19.30 10.62
C ASN A 241 -17.58 -19.14 10.70
N GLY A 242 -18.25 -19.04 9.54
CA GLY A 242 -19.71 -18.83 9.45
C GLY A 242 -20.17 -17.39 9.65
N VAL A 243 -19.24 -16.43 9.81
CA VAL A 243 -19.55 -15.01 9.98
C VAL A 243 -19.21 -14.24 8.70
N THR A 244 -20.21 -13.60 8.09
CA THR A 244 -20.01 -12.66 6.99
C THR A 244 -19.95 -11.24 7.56
N SER A 245 -18.85 -10.52 7.26
CA SER A 245 -18.58 -9.18 7.77
C SER A 245 -18.05 -8.26 6.66
N HIS A 246 -17.53 -7.08 7.01
CA HIS A 246 -16.81 -6.23 6.07
C HIS A 246 -15.41 -6.78 5.74
N VAL A 247 -14.88 -7.74 6.51
CA VAL A 247 -13.55 -8.31 6.26
C VAL A 247 -13.52 -9.04 4.92
N TYR A 248 -12.63 -8.60 4.03
CA TYR A 248 -12.42 -9.18 2.70
C TYR A 248 -11.18 -10.09 2.70
N THR A 249 -10.09 -9.63 3.32
CA THR A 249 -8.86 -10.39 3.55
C THR A 249 -8.28 -10.07 4.93
N LEU A 250 -7.36 -10.90 5.43
CA LEU A 250 -6.74 -10.77 6.74
C LEU A 250 -5.23 -11.02 6.67
N GLY A 251 -4.54 -10.76 7.77
CA GLY A 251 -3.11 -11.02 7.89
C GLY A 251 -2.25 -9.94 7.25
N HIS A 252 -2.65 -8.66 7.37
CA HIS A 252 -1.91 -7.50 6.87
C HIS A 252 -1.24 -6.73 8.01
N ARG A 253 -0.04 -6.17 7.73
CA ARG A 253 0.69 -5.32 8.66
C ARG A 253 0.33 -3.84 8.46
N ASN A 254 0.81 -3.23 7.39
CA ASN A 254 0.57 -1.81 7.07
C ASN A 254 0.36 -1.62 5.56
N PRO A 255 -0.82 -1.96 5.04
CA PRO A 255 -1.14 -1.94 3.62
C PRO A 255 -1.44 -0.51 3.13
N GLN A 256 -0.41 0.22 2.69
CA GLN A 256 -0.47 1.64 2.30
C GLN A 256 -0.98 1.86 0.88
N GLY A 257 -0.74 0.91 -0.03
CA GLY A 257 -1.15 0.99 -1.42
C GLY A 257 -2.29 0.03 -1.74
N LEU A 258 -3.25 0.48 -2.56
CA LEU A 258 -4.34 -0.35 -3.08
C LEU A 258 -4.81 0.20 -4.42
N ALA A 259 -4.81 -0.62 -5.47
CA ALA A 259 -5.17 -0.19 -6.80
C ALA A 259 -5.80 -1.32 -7.62
N PHE A 260 -6.84 -1.00 -8.38
CA PHE A 260 -7.43 -1.93 -9.34
C PHE A 260 -6.69 -1.91 -10.66
N ALA A 261 -6.40 -3.10 -11.19
CA ALA A 261 -5.98 -3.30 -12.56
C ALA A 261 -7.20 -3.22 -13.51
N PRO A 262 -6.99 -2.95 -14.82
CA PRO A 262 -8.09 -2.84 -15.79
C PRO A 262 -8.98 -4.08 -15.90
N ASN A 263 -8.43 -5.26 -15.58
CA ASN A 263 -9.16 -6.53 -15.58
C ASN A 263 -9.91 -6.82 -14.26
N GLY A 264 -9.95 -5.86 -13.34
CA GLY A 264 -10.65 -5.96 -12.06
C GLY A 264 -9.87 -6.64 -10.94
N LYS A 265 -8.61 -7.05 -11.16
CA LYS A 265 -7.75 -7.55 -10.09
C LYS A 265 -7.31 -6.39 -9.18
N LEU A 266 -7.24 -6.68 -7.89
CA LEU A 266 -6.87 -5.72 -6.87
C LEU A 266 -5.43 -6.00 -6.42
N LEU A 267 -4.57 -5.00 -6.59
CA LEU A 267 -3.17 -5.04 -6.19
C LEU A 267 -2.96 -4.19 -4.93
N GLN A 268 -2.03 -4.62 -4.09
CA GLN A 268 -1.72 -3.95 -2.83
C GLN A 268 -0.20 -3.82 -2.68
N ALA A 269 0.25 -2.73 -2.07
CA ALA A 269 1.61 -2.54 -1.59
C ALA A 269 1.59 -2.37 -0.07
N GLU A 270 2.40 -3.15 0.64
CA GLU A 270 2.39 -3.27 2.09
C GLU A 270 3.77 -3.12 2.69
N GLN A 271 3.86 -2.41 3.81
CA GLN A 271 5.10 -2.28 4.58
C GLN A 271 5.30 -3.50 5.47
N GLY A 272 6.38 -4.21 5.23
CA GLY A 272 6.88 -5.29 6.08
C GLY A 272 7.50 -4.79 7.39
N PRO A 273 8.01 -5.69 8.24
CA PRO A 273 8.66 -5.30 9.51
C PRO A 273 10.03 -4.62 9.27
N ASN A 274 11.12 -5.38 9.29
CA ASN A 274 12.46 -4.86 9.03
C ASN A 274 12.98 -5.30 7.64
N SER A 275 12.30 -6.25 7.02
CA SER A 275 12.47 -6.76 5.65
C SER A 275 11.09 -6.98 5.03
N ASP A 276 11.04 -7.48 3.80
CA ASP A 276 9.85 -8.04 3.18
C ASP A 276 8.68 -7.07 3.06
N ASP A 277 8.92 -5.84 2.57
CA ASP A 277 7.83 -5.05 2.01
C ASP A 277 7.20 -5.82 0.85
N GLU A 278 5.87 -5.84 0.74
CA GLU A 278 5.14 -6.77 -0.14
C GLU A 278 4.38 -6.08 -1.27
N ILE A 279 4.33 -6.76 -2.41
CA ILE A 279 3.36 -6.51 -3.47
C ILE A 279 2.43 -7.71 -3.56
N ASN A 280 1.16 -7.49 -3.27
CA ASN A 280 0.15 -8.52 -3.14
C ASN A 280 -0.92 -8.46 -4.23
N LEU A 281 -1.38 -9.62 -4.68
CA LEU A 281 -2.66 -9.78 -5.36
C LEU A 281 -3.73 -10.05 -4.31
N VAL A 282 -4.66 -9.12 -4.11
CA VAL A 282 -5.72 -9.26 -3.11
C VAL A 282 -6.81 -10.19 -3.62
N VAL A 283 -6.94 -11.35 -2.97
CA VAL A 283 -7.90 -12.41 -3.33
C VAL A 283 -8.94 -12.57 -2.24
N LYS A 284 -10.21 -12.63 -2.61
CA LYS A 284 -11.33 -12.82 -1.68
C LYS A 284 -11.08 -13.98 -0.71
N GLY A 285 -11.14 -13.71 0.59
CA GLY A 285 -10.94 -14.70 1.65
C GLY A 285 -9.48 -15.10 1.89
N GLY A 286 -8.53 -14.41 1.24
CA GLY A 286 -7.10 -14.65 1.41
C GLY A 286 -6.57 -14.23 2.79
N ASN A 287 -5.54 -14.93 3.25
CA ASN A 287 -4.77 -14.64 4.45
C ASN A 287 -3.31 -14.38 4.05
N TYR A 288 -2.80 -13.18 4.36
CA TYR A 288 -1.45 -12.74 3.96
C TYR A 288 -0.38 -12.99 5.03
N GLY A 289 -0.74 -13.72 6.10
CA GLY A 289 0.20 -14.34 7.03
C GLY A 289 0.58 -13.49 8.23
N TRP A 290 0.61 -12.17 8.14
CA TRP A 290 1.03 -11.31 9.26
C TRP A 290 0.20 -11.55 10.54
N PRO A 291 0.80 -11.63 11.76
CA PRO A 291 2.23 -11.44 12.06
C PRO A 291 3.08 -12.72 12.00
N ASN A 292 2.51 -13.85 11.59
CA ASN A 292 3.21 -15.14 11.61
C ASN A 292 4.16 -15.33 10.41
N VAL A 293 3.89 -14.63 9.31
CA VAL A 293 4.68 -14.64 8.08
C VAL A 293 4.88 -13.22 7.63
N ALA A 294 6.09 -12.88 7.17
CA ALA A 294 6.43 -11.65 6.48
C ALA A 294 7.05 -11.99 5.12
N GLY A 295 6.41 -11.58 4.04
CA GLY A 295 6.85 -11.98 2.70
C GLY A 295 6.52 -13.43 2.36
N TYR A 296 7.51 -14.16 1.90
CA TYR A 296 7.36 -15.60 1.60
C TYR A 296 7.47 -16.43 2.88
N LYS A 297 6.75 -17.53 2.93
CA LYS A 297 6.84 -18.48 4.05
C LYS A 297 8.08 -19.36 3.88
N ASP A 298 9.27 -18.84 4.13
CA ASP A 298 10.55 -19.46 3.80
C ASP A 298 11.57 -19.51 4.94
N ASP A 299 11.18 -19.03 6.14
CA ASP A 299 12.04 -18.90 7.32
C ASP A 299 13.31 -18.04 7.08
N SER A 300 13.23 -17.07 6.16
CA SER A 300 14.37 -16.21 5.80
C SER A 300 14.17 -14.79 6.32
N GLY A 301 15.04 -14.35 7.21
CA GLY A 301 15.09 -12.97 7.70
C GLY A 301 13.95 -12.56 8.64
N TYR A 302 13.03 -13.48 8.96
CA TYR A 302 11.89 -13.21 9.84
C TYR A 302 11.50 -14.42 10.70
N ALA A 303 11.06 -14.14 11.93
CA ALA A 303 10.28 -15.03 12.77
C ALA A 303 9.35 -14.21 13.66
N TYR A 304 8.17 -14.72 13.95
CA TYR A 304 7.21 -14.00 14.78
C TYR A 304 7.60 -14.05 16.26
N ALA A 305 8.06 -12.91 16.79
CA ALA A 305 8.29 -12.72 18.23
C ALA A 305 7.03 -12.12 18.87
N ASN A 306 6.36 -12.90 19.73
CA ASN A 306 5.12 -12.44 20.37
C ASN A 306 5.41 -11.75 21.71
N TYR A 307 5.70 -10.46 21.67
CA TYR A 307 5.98 -9.65 22.86
C TYR A 307 4.77 -9.50 23.77
N SER A 308 3.54 -9.55 23.24
CA SER A 308 2.33 -9.46 24.07
C SER A 308 2.18 -10.66 25.03
N ALA A 309 2.74 -11.82 24.65
CA ALA A 309 2.79 -13.03 25.47
C ALA A 309 4.08 -13.21 26.28
N ALA A 310 4.98 -12.22 26.27
CA ALA A 310 6.23 -12.30 27.00
C ALA A 310 6.03 -12.43 28.52
N THR A 311 6.85 -13.29 29.18
CA THR A 311 6.76 -13.56 30.61
C THR A 311 7.42 -12.48 31.49
N ASN A 312 8.44 -11.79 30.96
CA ASN A 312 9.25 -10.82 31.68
C ASN A 312 9.22 -9.43 31.03
N LYS A 313 8.02 -8.87 30.79
CA LYS A 313 7.82 -7.60 30.05
C LYS A 313 8.68 -6.45 30.55
N SER A 314 8.84 -6.29 31.86
CA SER A 314 9.64 -5.21 32.46
C SER A 314 11.14 -5.27 32.18
N GLN A 315 11.65 -6.42 31.78
CA GLN A 315 13.08 -6.64 31.48
C GLN A 315 13.39 -6.52 29.99
N ILE A 316 12.36 -6.47 29.13
CA ILE A 316 12.52 -6.39 27.68
C ILE A 316 12.83 -4.96 27.31
N LYS A 317 14.09 -4.70 26.92
CA LYS A 317 14.58 -3.37 26.49
C LYS A 317 14.96 -3.35 25.01
N ASP A 318 15.19 -4.53 24.43
CA ASP A 318 15.59 -4.69 23.04
C ASP A 318 14.48 -5.42 22.27
N LEU A 319 14.08 -4.87 21.15
CA LEU A 319 13.03 -5.42 20.29
C LEU A 319 13.51 -6.61 19.45
N GLY A 320 14.81 -6.91 19.48
CA GLY A 320 15.38 -7.90 18.58
C GLY A 320 15.31 -7.49 17.11
N GLN A 321 15.87 -8.33 16.25
CA GLN A 321 15.90 -8.09 14.81
C GLN A 321 14.98 -9.11 14.13
N ASN A 322 13.80 -8.67 13.68
CA ASN A 322 12.82 -9.49 12.97
C ASN A 322 12.48 -10.84 13.66
N GLY A 323 12.49 -10.89 14.99
CA GLY A 323 12.27 -12.12 15.74
C GLY A 323 13.46 -13.09 15.79
N ILE A 324 14.59 -12.78 15.13
CA ILE A 324 15.76 -13.64 15.07
C ILE A 324 16.61 -13.54 16.34
N LYS A 325 16.74 -12.33 16.88
CA LYS A 325 17.44 -12.06 18.14
C LYS A 325 16.50 -11.36 19.10
N VAL A 326 15.85 -12.12 19.98
CA VAL A 326 14.87 -11.59 20.94
C VAL A 326 15.31 -11.82 22.38
N ALA A 327 14.79 -11.00 23.29
CA ALA A 327 15.04 -11.15 24.71
C ALA A 327 14.49 -12.48 25.24
N ALA A 328 15.11 -13.02 26.27
CA ALA A 328 14.64 -14.22 26.95
C ALA A 328 13.19 -14.04 27.47
N GLY A 329 12.37 -15.08 27.33
CA GLY A 329 10.98 -15.07 27.76
C GLY A 329 9.97 -14.51 26.75
N VAL A 330 10.42 -14.13 25.55
CA VAL A 330 9.54 -13.81 24.42
C VAL A 330 9.31 -15.08 23.60
N PRO A 331 8.07 -15.54 23.43
CA PRO A 331 7.79 -16.66 22.53
C PRO A 331 8.10 -16.29 21.07
N VAL A 332 8.78 -17.19 20.37
CA VAL A 332 9.12 -17.04 18.95
C VAL A 332 8.57 -18.23 18.18
N THR A 333 7.97 -17.96 17.03
CA THR A 333 7.44 -18.97 16.11
C THR A 333 8.03 -18.71 14.73
N LYS A 334 8.59 -19.75 14.09
CA LYS A 334 9.06 -19.69 12.71
C LYS A 334 7.87 -19.65 11.75
N GLU A 335 8.07 -19.10 10.58
CA GLU A 335 7.03 -19.05 9.55
C GLU A 335 6.57 -20.44 9.13
N SER A 336 7.51 -21.39 8.98
CA SER A 336 7.21 -22.79 8.64
C SER A 336 6.33 -23.50 9.68
N GLU A 337 6.38 -23.08 10.94
CA GLU A 337 5.57 -23.65 12.04
C GLU A 337 4.13 -23.14 12.03
N TRP A 338 3.85 -22.03 11.32
CA TRP A 338 2.51 -21.50 11.24
C TRP A 338 1.61 -22.35 10.32
N THR A 339 0.44 -22.73 10.80
CA THR A 339 -0.52 -23.61 10.10
C THR A 339 -1.81 -22.90 9.67
N GLY A 340 -1.76 -21.57 9.56
CA GLY A 340 -2.90 -20.77 9.13
C GLY A 340 -3.42 -21.17 7.76
N LYS A 341 -4.74 -21.07 7.58
CA LYS A 341 -5.41 -21.47 6.32
C LYS A 341 -5.42 -20.32 5.30
N ASN A 342 -5.55 -20.70 4.03
CA ASN A 342 -5.70 -19.80 2.88
C ASN A 342 -4.57 -18.78 2.76
N PHE A 343 -3.34 -19.17 3.10
CA PHE A 343 -2.17 -18.31 2.92
C PHE A 343 -1.98 -17.97 1.44
N ILE A 344 -1.82 -16.68 1.18
CA ILE A 344 -1.51 -16.12 -0.13
C ILE A 344 -0.13 -15.48 -0.03
N ALA A 345 0.85 -16.06 -0.71
CA ALA A 345 2.17 -15.47 -0.81
C ALA A 345 2.15 -14.19 -1.64
N PRO A 346 3.02 -13.21 -1.36
CA PRO A 346 3.13 -12.01 -2.18
C PRO A 346 3.56 -12.34 -3.62
N LEU A 347 3.19 -11.48 -4.56
CA LEU A 347 3.70 -11.55 -5.94
C LEU A 347 5.20 -11.21 -5.98
N LYS A 348 5.64 -10.35 -5.07
CA LYS A 348 7.01 -9.87 -4.95
C LYS A 348 7.27 -9.32 -3.56
N THR A 349 8.51 -9.49 -3.05
CA THR A 349 9.02 -8.81 -1.85
C THR A 349 10.03 -7.72 -2.23
N LEU A 350 10.14 -6.68 -1.40
CA LEU A 350 11.08 -5.55 -1.53
C LEU A 350 11.73 -5.24 -0.16
N PHE A 351 12.65 -5.99 0.38
CA PHE A 351 13.41 -7.12 -0.14
C PHE A 351 13.46 -8.21 0.92
N THR A 352 13.67 -9.48 0.54
CA THR A 352 13.95 -10.59 1.46
C THR A 352 15.43 -10.71 1.73
N VAL A 353 15.80 -11.05 2.97
CA VAL A 353 17.18 -11.25 3.40
C VAL A 353 17.33 -12.52 4.24
N GLN A 354 18.56 -13.01 4.36
CA GLN A 354 18.88 -14.16 5.21
C GLN A 354 18.93 -13.77 6.70
N ASP A 355 18.80 -14.72 7.61
CA ASP A 355 18.89 -14.53 9.07
C ASP A 355 20.18 -13.88 9.54
N THR A 356 21.24 -13.98 8.72
CA THR A 356 22.57 -13.38 8.98
C THR A 356 22.67 -11.92 8.60
N TYR A 357 21.61 -11.31 8.04
CA TYR A 357 21.63 -9.92 7.62
C TYR A 357 21.95 -8.99 8.79
N ASN A 358 22.84 -8.00 8.54
CA ASN A 358 23.21 -7.00 9.54
C ASN A 358 22.28 -5.79 9.46
N TYR A 359 21.33 -5.69 10.39
CA TYR A 359 20.40 -4.56 10.48
C TYR A 359 21.03 -3.29 11.09
N ASN A 360 22.25 -3.37 11.65
CA ASN A 360 22.99 -2.25 12.24
C ASN A 360 24.03 -1.72 11.27
N ASP A 361 23.59 -1.12 10.16
CA ASP A 361 24.51 -0.50 9.19
C ASP A 361 25.05 0.81 9.78
N PRO A 362 26.38 0.94 9.98
CA PRO A 362 26.97 2.15 10.55
C PRO A 362 26.79 3.40 9.68
N MET A 363 26.54 3.24 8.38
CA MET A 363 26.23 4.36 7.46
C MET A 363 24.96 5.12 7.85
N CYS A 364 24.04 4.46 8.56
CA CYS A 364 22.78 5.03 8.98
C CYS A 364 22.81 5.65 10.39
N GLY A 365 23.93 5.53 11.12
CA GLY A 365 24.04 6.02 12.51
C GLY A 365 22.87 5.52 13.38
N ASP A 366 22.27 6.40 14.15
CA ASP A 366 21.11 6.08 15.01
C ASP A 366 19.82 5.81 14.22
N MET A 367 19.79 6.12 12.91
CA MET A 367 18.63 5.94 12.03
C MET A 367 18.70 4.62 11.25
N THR A 368 19.14 3.53 11.91
CA THR A 368 19.38 2.22 11.30
C THR A 368 18.21 1.72 10.47
N TYR A 369 16.95 2.01 10.89
CA TYR A 369 15.74 1.60 10.19
C TYR A 369 15.64 2.13 8.74
N ILE A 370 16.34 3.21 8.42
CA ILE A 370 16.39 3.73 7.05
C ILE A 370 17.21 2.81 6.14
N CYS A 371 18.26 2.16 6.68
CA CYS A 371 19.09 1.24 5.93
C CYS A 371 18.56 -0.20 5.85
N TRP A 372 17.56 -0.54 6.66
CA TRP A 372 16.96 -1.87 6.60
C TRP A 372 16.49 -2.22 5.19
N PRO A 373 16.49 -3.52 4.82
CA PRO A 373 16.14 -3.99 3.48
C PRO A 373 14.64 -3.87 3.22
N THR A 374 14.11 -2.67 3.35
CA THR A 374 12.74 -2.25 3.09
C THR A 374 12.75 -0.94 2.32
N VAL A 375 11.66 -0.63 1.66
CA VAL A 375 11.49 0.61 0.88
C VAL A 375 10.44 1.54 1.49
N ALA A 376 9.64 1.04 2.41
CA ALA A 376 8.44 1.67 2.97
C ALA A 376 7.50 2.15 1.85
N PRO A 377 6.84 1.22 1.14
CA PRO A 377 5.87 1.57 0.12
C PRO A 377 4.74 2.40 0.73
N SER A 378 4.35 3.47 0.05
CA SER A 378 3.38 4.45 0.57
C SER A 378 2.09 4.52 -0.22
N SER A 379 2.08 3.93 -1.41
CA SER A 379 0.95 3.87 -2.31
C SER A 379 1.17 2.77 -3.36
N ALA A 380 0.16 2.54 -4.19
CA ALA A 380 0.21 1.71 -5.38
C ALA A 380 -0.65 2.37 -6.47
N TYR A 381 -0.15 2.44 -7.68
CA TYR A 381 -0.87 2.96 -8.83
C TYR A 381 -0.65 2.06 -10.05
N VAL A 382 -1.72 1.54 -10.62
CA VAL A 382 -1.67 0.78 -11.87
C VAL A 382 -1.65 1.76 -13.03
N TYR A 383 -0.52 1.81 -13.74
CA TYR A 383 -0.39 2.62 -14.93
C TYR A 383 -1.07 1.95 -16.12
N THR A 384 -2.14 2.55 -16.60
CA THR A 384 -2.96 2.01 -17.70
C THR A 384 -2.65 2.62 -19.07
N GLY A 385 -1.70 3.57 -19.10
CA GLY A 385 -1.39 4.32 -20.31
C GLY A 385 -2.45 5.37 -20.64
N GLY A 386 -2.55 5.68 -21.93
CA GLY A 386 -3.44 6.67 -22.54
C GLY A 386 -3.04 6.91 -23.97
N LYS A 387 -3.59 7.95 -24.62
CA LYS A 387 -3.25 8.25 -26.03
C LYS A 387 -1.77 8.61 -26.24
N LYS A 388 -1.11 9.08 -25.19
CA LYS A 388 0.32 9.43 -25.18
C LYS A 388 1.09 8.60 -24.15
N ALA A 389 0.73 7.31 -24.02
CA ALA A 389 1.35 6.40 -23.08
C ALA A 389 2.88 6.42 -23.15
N ILE A 390 3.51 6.22 -21.99
CA ILE A 390 4.97 6.09 -21.90
C ILE A 390 5.35 4.75 -22.53
N PRO A 391 6.17 4.72 -23.58
CA PRO A 391 6.54 3.47 -24.25
C PRO A 391 7.17 2.44 -23.29
N GLY A 392 6.70 1.20 -23.33
CA GLY A 392 7.18 0.10 -22.51
C GLY A 392 6.71 0.13 -21.04
N TRP A 393 5.71 0.98 -20.72
CA TRP A 393 5.13 1.06 -19.38
C TRP A 393 3.76 0.36 -19.28
N GLU A 394 3.35 -0.34 -20.30
CA GLU A 394 2.11 -1.11 -20.27
C GLU A 394 2.17 -2.16 -19.16
N ASN A 395 1.05 -2.40 -18.49
CA ASN A 395 0.92 -3.34 -17.37
C ASN A 395 1.94 -3.10 -16.26
N THR A 396 2.05 -1.87 -15.81
CA THR A 396 3.02 -1.46 -14.79
C THR A 396 2.30 -1.06 -13.50
N LEU A 397 2.84 -1.54 -12.36
CA LEU A 397 2.52 -1.03 -11.04
C LEU A 397 3.60 -0.03 -10.62
N LEU A 398 3.20 1.17 -10.23
CA LEU A 398 4.08 2.19 -9.65
C LEU A 398 3.93 2.18 -8.13
N VAL A 399 5.06 2.09 -7.42
CA VAL A 399 5.10 2.02 -5.95
C VAL A 399 6.07 3.07 -5.42
N PRO A 400 5.56 4.20 -4.88
CA PRO A 400 6.40 5.21 -4.25
C PRO A 400 7.04 4.70 -2.95
N SER A 401 8.25 5.15 -2.68
CA SER A 401 9.04 4.80 -1.50
C SER A 401 9.27 6.01 -0.60
N LEU A 402 9.04 5.85 0.69
CA LEU A 402 9.35 6.88 1.69
C LEU A 402 10.83 6.89 2.08
N LYS A 403 11.51 5.73 2.04
CA LYS A 403 12.87 5.58 2.56
C LYS A 403 13.96 5.76 1.51
N ARG A 404 13.67 5.43 0.23
CA ARG A 404 14.69 5.33 -0.82
C ARG A 404 14.70 6.51 -1.79
N GLY A 405 13.70 7.41 -1.69
CA GLY A 405 13.58 8.56 -2.59
C GLY A 405 13.41 8.15 -4.06
N VAL A 406 12.73 7.04 -4.31
CA VAL A 406 12.43 6.51 -5.64
C VAL A 406 10.96 6.13 -5.75
N ILE A 407 10.52 5.95 -6.99
CA ILE A 407 9.28 5.25 -7.34
C ILE A 407 9.67 3.96 -8.02
N PHE A 408 9.28 2.82 -7.50
CA PHE A 408 9.51 1.54 -8.16
C PHE A 408 8.52 1.35 -9.28
N ARG A 409 9.04 0.96 -10.44
CA ARG A 409 8.28 0.47 -11.57
C ARG A 409 8.36 -1.04 -11.60
N ILE A 410 7.23 -1.70 -11.37
CA ILE A 410 7.11 -3.16 -11.35
C ILE A 410 6.29 -3.58 -12.56
N LYS A 411 6.92 -4.31 -13.49
CA LYS A 411 6.24 -4.81 -14.68
C LYS A 411 5.45 -6.05 -14.34
N MET A 412 4.19 -6.07 -14.76
CA MET A 412 3.25 -7.16 -14.53
C MET A 412 2.97 -7.90 -15.83
N ASP A 413 2.53 -9.15 -15.73
CA ASP A 413 1.96 -9.86 -16.85
C ASP A 413 0.64 -9.21 -17.32
N GLN A 414 0.15 -9.56 -18.50
CA GLN A 414 -1.09 -9.02 -19.04
C GLN A 414 -2.32 -9.32 -18.18
N THR A 415 -2.24 -10.33 -17.34
CA THR A 415 -3.33 -10.73 -16.43
C THR A 415 -3.20 -10.13 -15.04
N TYR A 416 -2.13 -9.38 -14.77
CA TYR A 416 -1.83 -8.82 -13.43
C TYR A 416 -1.79 -9.90 -12.33
N SER A 417 -1.27 -11.09 -12.65
CA SER A 417 -1.16 -12.22 -11.73
C SER A 417 0.25 -12.52 -11.29
N THR A 418 1.23 -12.05 -12.04
CA THR A 418 2.65 -12.22 -11.73
C THR A 418 3.44 -10.97 -12.10
N THR A 419 4.63 -10.83 -11.53
CA THR A 419 5.58 -9.77 -11.88
C THR A 419 6.66 -10.34 -12.78
N TYR A 420 7.17 -9.51 -13.69
CA TYR A 420 8.36 -9.80 -14.47
C TYR A 420 9.54 -9.01 -13.92
N ASP A 421 10.74 -9.59 -13.99
CA ASP A 421 11.99 -8.94 -13.68
C ASP A 421 12.06 -8.30 -12.26
N ASP A 422 13.16 -7.62 -11.97
CA ASP A 422 13.34 -6.87 -10.74
C ASP A 422 12.49 -5.59 -10.73
N ALA A 423 12.16 -5.11 -9.54
CA ALA A 423 11.55 -3.80 -9.36
C ALA A 423 12.54 -2.70 -9.78
N ILE A 424 12.19 -1.89 -10.77
CA ILE A 424 13.06 -0.85 -11.34
C ILE A 424 12.86 0.44 -10.56
N PRO A 425 13.87 0.93 -9.80
CA PRO A 425 13.79 2.22 -9.13
C PRO A 425 13.92 3.36 -10.16
N MET A 426 13.09 4.39 -10.03
CA MET A 426 13.07 5.58 -10.89
C MET A 426 12.95 6.86 -10.07
N PHE A 427 13.27 7.99 -10.67
CA PHE A 427 13.09 9.34 -10.10
C PHE A 427 13.85 9.58 -8.79
N LYS A 428 15.07 9.03 -8.66
CA LYS A 428 15.88 9.17 -7.44
C LYS A 428 16.07 10.64 -7.06
N SER A 429 15.82 10.91 -5.78
CA SER A 429 15.96 12.22 -5.14
C SER A 429 16.11 12.05 -3.63
N ASN A 430 16.30 13.14 -2.88
CA ASN A 430 16.17 13.14 -1.43
C ASN A 430 14.73 13.44 -0.99
N ASN A 431 13.71 13.03 -1.75
CA ASN A 431 12.32 13.17 -1.37
C ASN A 431 11.77 11.87 -0.76
N ARG A 432 10.75 12.00 0.07
CA ARG A 432 9.92 10.90 0.56
C ARG A 432 8.66 10.90 -0.31
N TYR A 433 8.59 10.02 -1.29
CA TYR A 433 7.44 9.96 -2.20
C TYR A 433 6.24 9.31 -1.52
N ARG A 434 5.09 10.03 -1.49
CA ARG A 434 3.88 9.61 -0.76
C ARG A 434 2.84 8.96 -1.64
N ASP A 435 2.54 9.53 -2.80
CA ASP A 435 1.50 9.01 -3.69
C ASP A 435 1.83 9.38 -5.14
N VAL A 436 1.29 8.65 -6.11
CA VAL A 436 1.51 8.86 -7.53
C VAL A 436 0.26 8.56 -8.34
N ILE A 437 -0.03 9.41 -9.33
CA ILE A 437 -1.04 9.16 -10.36
C ILE A 437 -0.50 9.59 -11.73
N ALA A 438 -1.10 9.10 -12.81
CA ALA A 438 -0.88 9.62 -14.16
C ALA A 438 -2.06 10.49 -14.63
N ASN A 439 -1.80 11.40 -15.60
CA ASN A 439 -2.87 12.07 -16.32
C ASN A 439 -3.59 11.07 -17.25
N PRO A 440 -4.82 11.37 -17.74
CA PRO A 440 -5.56 10.50 -18.68
C PRO A 440 -4.85 10.30 -20.03
N GLU A 441 -3.99 11.22 -20.45
CA GLU A 441 -3.16 11.07 -21.67
C GLU A 441 -2.05 10.03 -21.49
N GLY A 442 -1.63 9.74 -20.26
CA GLY A 442 -0.62 8.75 -19.90
C GLY A 442 0.83 9.25 -19.95
N ASN A 443 1.11 10.46 -20.36
CA ASN A 443 2.48 10.98 -20.54
C ASN A 443 3.01 11.80 -19.36
N THR A 444 2.21 11.99 -18.33
CA THR A 444 2.57 12.83 -17.17
C THR A 444 2.21 12.13 -15.87
N LEU A 445 3.16 12.09 -14.95
CA LEU A 445 2.94 11.63 -13.57
C LEU A 445 2.86 12.82 -12.63
N TYR A 446 2.00 12.73 -11.65
CA TYR A 446 1.90 13.66 -10.52
C TYR A 446 2.22 12.89 -9.25
N VAL A 447 3.11 13.45 -8.43
CA VAL A 447 3.70 12.76 -7.28
C VAL A 447 3.64 13.67 -6.05
N LEU A 448 3.11 13.16 -4.97
CA LEU A 448 3.17 13.82 -3.65
C LEU A 448 4.45 13.44 -2.91
N THR A 449 4.95 14.37 -2.11
CA THR A 449 6.06 14.15 -1.19
C THR A 449 5.65 14.47 0.25
N ASP A 450 6.21 13.73 1.21
CA ASP A 450 6.08 14.06 2.63
C ASP A 450 6.84 15.35 2.95
N PRO A 451 6.37 16.17 3.92
CA PRO A 451 7.07 17.38 4.32
C PRO A 451 8.27 17.15 5.24
N GLU A 452 8.36 15.97 5.85
CA GLU A 452 9.38 15.65 6.88
C GLU A 452 9.72 14.16 6.91
N GLY A 453 10.78 13.83 7.63
CA GLY A 453 11.26 12.48 7.86
C GLY A 453 12.58 12.19 7.15
N ASN A 454 13.14 11.01 7.38
CA ASN A 454 14.45 10.61 6.90
C ASN A 454 14.38 9.85 5.57
N VAL A 455 15.42 10.03 4.75
CA VAL A 455 15.61 9.33 3.46
C VAL A 455 17.08 8.95 3.33
N GLN A 456 17.37 7.84 2.62
CA GLN A 456 18.72 7.43 2.30
C GLN A 456 19.24 8.17 1.07
N LYS A 457 20.43 8.80 1.21
CA LYS A 457 21.14 9.47 0.13
C LYS A 457 21.86 8.46 -0.81
N ASP A 458 22.44 9.01 -1.87
CA ASP A 458 23.19 8.24 -2.88
C ASP A 458 24.48 7.61 -2.33
N ASP A 459 25.08 8.21 -1.30
CA ASP A 459 26.25 7.70 -0.59
C ASP A 459 25.90 6.67 0.51
N GLY A 460 24.62 6.36 0.69
CA GLY A 460 24.12 5.43 1.70
C GLY A 460 23.83 6.04 3.06
N SER A 461 24.29 7.26 3.32
CA SER A 461 24.00 7.96 4.59
C SER A 461 22.55 8.44 4.65
N VAL A 462 22.10 8.87 5.82
CA VAL A 462 20.74 9.34 6.07
C VAL A 462 20.70 10.87 6.09
N THR A 463 19.61 11.44 5.57
CA THR A 463 19.32 12.87 5.68
C THR A 463 17.83 13.10 5.95
N ASN A 464 17.52 14.18 6.68
CA ASN A 464 16.17 14.77 6.81
C ASN A 464 16.02 16.04 5.96
N GLN A 465 17.07 16.42 5.20
CA GLN A 465 17.02 17.55 4.26
C GLN A 465 16.40 17.09 2.95
N LEU A 466 15.06 17.26 2.86
CA LEU A 466 14.29 16.87 1.68
C LEU A 466 14.44 17.94 0.58
N GLU A 467 14.49 17.51 -0.68
CA GLU A 467 14.60 18.43 -1.83
C GLU A 467 13.32 19.25 -2.05
N ASN A 468 12.17 18.61 -1.97
CA ASN A 468 10.86 19.20 -2.20
C ASN A 468 9.89 18.73 -1.10
N PRO A 469 10.01 19.23 0.15
CA PRO A 469 9.16 18.82 1.25
C PRO A 469 7.71 19.29 1.03
N GLY A 470 6.74 18.39 1.25
CA GLY A 470 5.32 18.70 1.13
C GLY A 470 4.95 19.28 -0.23
N ALA A 471 5.33 18.61 -1.31
CA ALA A 471 5.13 19.11 -2.67
C ALA A 471 4.23 18.20 -3.52
N LEU A 472 3.62 18.81 -4.55
CA LEU A 472 3.08 18.13 -5.72
C LEU A 472 4.05 18.35 -6.88
N ILE A 473 4.68 17.29 -7.34
CA ILE A 473 5.65 17.31 -8.43
C ILE A 473 5.01 16.73 -9.68
N LYS A 474 5.23 17.39 -10.82
CA LYS A 474 4.85 16.95 -12.16
C LYS A 474 6.08 16.41 -12.89
N PHE A 475 6.02 15.19 -13.39
CA PHE A 475 7.01 14.59 -14.29
C PHE A 475 6.35 14.37 -15.65
N THR A 476 6.81 15.07 -16.68
CA THR A 476 6.27 14.96 -18.04
C THR A 476 7.28 14.30 -18.96
N LEU A 477 6.88 13.25 -19.69
CA LEU A 477 7.73 12.60 -20.67
C LEU A 477 8.19 13.61 -21.74
N CYS A 478 9.50 13.77 -21.89
CA CYS A 478 10.06 14.58 -22.96
C CYS A 478 9.83 13.87 -24.30
N THR A 479 8.99 14.43 -25.17
CA THR A 479 8.92 14.02 -26.57
C THR A 479 10.17 14.53 -27.29
N ARG A 480 11.27 13.79 -27.28
CA ARG A 480 12.33 14.04 -28.26
C ARG A 480 11.70 13.81 -29.64
N GLN A 481 11.69 14.82 -30.48
CA GLN A 481 11.63 14.60 -31.91
C GLN A 481 12.72 13.59 -32.22
N ILE A 482 12.34 12.38 -32.65
CA ILE A 482 13.26 11.45 -33.30
C ILE A 482 13.71 12.21 -34.55
N SER A 483 14.83 12.93 -34.45
CA SER A 483 15.50 13.43 -35.64
C SER A 483 15.83 12.19 -36.46
N GLN A 484 15.17 12.06 -37.55
CA GLN A 484 15.47 11.04 -38.54
C GLN A 484 16.98 11.12 -38.82
N ASN A 485 17.70 10.13 -38.31
CA ASN A 485 19.11 9.96 -38.62
C ASN A 485 19.14 9.44 -40.07
N PRO A 486 19.62 10.18 -41.06
CA PRO A 486 19.55 9.79 -42.48
C PRO A 486 20.72 8.87 -42.86
N TYR A 487 21.20 8.00 -41.96
CA TYR A 487 22.21 7.03 -42.33
C TYR A 487 21.57 5.68 -42.59
N PRO A 488 21.52 5.22 -43.86
CA PRO A 488 21.08 3.87 -44.17
C PRO A 488 22.08 2.86 -43.59
N ILE A 489 21.53 1.87 -42.88
CA ILE A 489 22.29 0.69 -42.47
C ILE A 489 22.84 0.03 -43.73
N ARG A 490 24.17 0.09 -43.97
CA ARG A 490 24.81 -0.71 -44.98
C ARG A 490 24.76 -2.18 -44.54
N ILE A 491 23.87 -2.93 -45.17
CA ILE A 491 23.95 -4.39 -45.14
C ILE A 491 25.19 -4.78 -45.97
N LEU A 492 26.17 -5.36 -45.33
CA LEU A 492 27.29 -6.03 -46.04
C LEU A 492 26.75 -7.39 -46.50
N PRO A 493 26.96 -7.76 -47.78
CA PRO A 493 26.61 -9.10 -48.25
C PRO A 493 27.62 -10.13 -47.76
N SER A 494 27.10 -11.35 -47.56
CA SER A 494 27.63 -12.63 -47.12
C SER A 494 29.14 -12.89 -47.26
#